data_c71c55bea298df38cdea630524e37a18
#
_entry.id   c71c55bea298df38cdea630524e37a18
#
_cell.length_a   1.000
_cell.length_b   1.000
_cell.length_c   1.000
_cell.angle_alpha   90.00
_cell.angle_beta   90.00
_cell.angle_gamma   90.00
#
_symmetry.space_group_name_H-M   'P 1'
#
loop_
_entity.id
_entity.type
_entity.pdbx_description
1 polymer ?
#
loop_
_entity_poly.entity_id
_entity_poly.type
_entity_poly.pdbx_seq_one_letter_code
_entity_poly.pdbx_strand_id
1 'polypeptide(L)'
;MILYGAPLSPFVRKVAAFAAEKGLELEKVAVGLGDPNPDFLACSPFRKMPGFSDGDFKISDSSAIVTYLDAKYPEPALIPADPADRARVVWFDEFADTIVTAAGGKIFFDRA
;
A
#
# COMPACT_ATOMS: atom_id res chain seq x y z
N MET A 1 -8.84 -9.10 -6.84
CA MET A 1 -8.25 -8.06 -5.97
C MET A 1 -7.91 -6.84 -6.81
N ILE A 2 -8.30 -5.67 -6.37
CA ILE A 2 -8.12 -4.41 -7.10
C ILE A 2 -7.31 -3.44 -6.23
N LEU A 3 -6.28 -2.84 -6.81
CA LEU A 3 -5.46 -1.81 -6.20
C LEU A 3 -5.73 -0.48 -6.90
N TYR A 4 -6.22 0.50 -6.14
CA TYR A 4 -6.51 1.84 -6.62
C TYR A 4 -5.40 2.80 -6.22
N GLY A 5 -4.81 3.50 -7.15
CA GLY A 5 -3.83 4.52 -6.84
C GLY A 5 -3.03 4.97 -8.05
N ALA A 6 -2.25 6.04 -7.87
CA ALA A 6 -1.36 6.53 -8.90
C ALA A 6 -0.10 5.66 -8.97
N PRO A 7 0.37 5.29 -10.19
CA PRO A 7 1.55 4.43 -10.33
C PRO A 7 2.84 5.00 -9.72
N LEU A 8 2.94 6.32 -9.61
CA LEU A 8 4.12 6.99 -9.05
C LEU A 8 4.09 7.08 -7.52
N SER A 9 2.96 6.79 -6.88
CA SER A 9 2.86 6.84 -5.42
C SER A 9 3.76 5.77 -4.78
N PRO A 10 4.65 6.14 -3.85
CA PRO A 10 5.48 5.15 -3.16
C PRO A 10 4.66 4.16 -2.35
N PHE A 11 3.51 4.57 -1.83
CA PHE A 11 2.61 3.69 -1.08
C PHE A 11 1.93 2.66 -1.99
N VAL A 12 1.51 3.08 -3.17
CA VAL A 12 0.95 2.18 -4.20
C VAL A 12 2.01 1.20 -4.68
N ARG A 13 3.23 1.69 -4.92
CA ARG A 13 4.35 0.85 -5.37
C ARG A 13 4.75 -0.17 -4.32
N LYS A 14 4.71 0.18 -3.04
CA LYS A 14 4.96 -0.75 -1.94
C LYS A 14 4.00 -1.94 -1.99
N VAL A 15 2.71 -1.69 -2.13
CA VAL A 15 1.71 -2.76 -2.21
C VAL A 15 1.91 -3.61 -3.47
N ALA A 16 2.16 -2.97 -4.61
CA ALA A 16 2.38 -3.67 -5.87
C ALA A 16 3.62 -4.59 -5.80
N ALA A 17 4.73 -4.10 -5.22
CA ALA A 17 5.94 -4.89 -5.04
C ALA A 17 5.72 -6.06 -4.08
N PHE A 18 5.01 -5.82 -2.97
CA PHE A 18 4.68 -6.86 -2.00
C PHE A 18 3.84 -7.97 -2.65
N ALA A 19 2.82 -7.60 -3.41
CA ALA A 19 1.99 -8.56 -4.12
C ALA A 19 2.80 -9.35 -5.16
N ALA A 20 3.70 -8.69 -5.90
CA ALA A 20 4.57 -9.35 -6.87
C ALA A 20 5.49 -10.37 -6.22
N GLU A 21 6.08 -10.06 -5.07
CA GLU A 21 6.91 -11.01 -4.32
C GLU A 21 6.12 -12.23 -3.84
N LYS A 22 4.83 -12.07 -3.61
CA LYS A 22 3.94 -13.17 -3.26
C LYS A 22 3.40 -13.94 -4.48
N GLY A 23 3.73 -13.50 -5.69
CA GLY A 23 3.20 -14.09 -6.91
C GLY A 23 1.72 -13.79 -7.16
N LEU A 24 1.21 -12.71 -6.56
CA LEU A 24 -0.19 -12.31 -6.71
C LEU A 24 -0.33 -11.30 -7.84
N GLU A 25 -1.39 -11.48 -8.64
CA GLU A 25 -1.76 -10.50 -9.66
C GLU A 25 -2.88 -9.61 -9.13
N LEU A 26 -2.67 -8.31 -9.18
CA LEU A 26 -3.66 -7.30 -8.81
C LEU A 26 -4.13 -6.57 -10.05
N GLU A 27 -5.44 -6.41 -10.18
CA GLU A 27 -5.98 -5.44 -11.13
C GLU A 27 -5.66 -4.04 -10.59
N LYS A 28 -5.05 -3.19 -11.42
CA LYS A 28 -4.65 -1.85 -11.03
C LYS A 28 -5.54 -0.83 -11.69
N VAL A 29 -6.14 0.04 -10.88
CA VAL A 29 -6.99 1.13 -11.36
C VAL A 29 -6.31 2.45 -10.98
N ALA A 30 -5.89 3.22 -11.98
CA ALA A 30 -5.23 4.50 -11.76
C ALA A 30 -6.23 5.53 -11.25
N VAL A 31 -5.91 6.15 -10.11
CA VAL A 31 -6.66 7.29 -9.57
C VAL A 31 -5.67 8.40 -9.23
N GLY A 32 -6.08 9.63 -9.47
CA GLY A 32 -5.29 10.82 -9.11
C GLY A 32 -5.65 11.36 -7.73
N LEU A 33 -4.93 12.38 -7.32
CA LEU A 33 -5.26 13.11 -6.10
C LEU A 33 -6.63 13.77 -6.27
N GLY A 34 -7.53 13.54 -5.30
CA GLY A 34 -8.88 14.07 -5.35
C GLY A 34 -9.80 13.40 -6.36
N ASP A 35 -9.43 12.23 -6.89
CA ASP A 35 -10.24 11.49 -7.84
C ASP A 35 -11.60 11.15 -7.26
N PRO A 36 -12.73 11.44 -7.98
CA PRO A 36 -14.08 11.16 -7.48
C PRO A 36 -14.54 9.71 -7.72
N ASN A 37 -13.67 8.82 -8.17
CA ASN A 37 -14.03 7.42 -8.44
C ASN A 37 -14.72 6.80 -7.22
N PRO A 38 -16.01 6.39 -7.34
CA PRO A 38 -16.78 5.90 -6.19
C PRO A 38 -16.25 4.61 -5.60
N ASP A 39 -15.65 3.74 -6.41
CA ASP A 39 -15.08 2.48 -5.94
C ASP A 39 -13.81 2.73 -5.11
N PHE A 40 -13.00 3.69 -5.55
CA PHE A 40 -11.85 4.14 -4.76
C PHE A 40 -12.29 4.75 -3.43
N LEU A 41 -13.27 5.64 -3.45
CA LEU A 41 -13.78 6.30 -2.24
C LEU A 41 -14.39 5.30 -1.26
N ALA A 42 -14.98 4.22 -1.75
CA ALA A 42 -15.49 3.14 -0.89
C ALA A 42 -14.36 2.43 -0.15
N CYS A 43 -13.16 2.32 -0.76
CA CYS A 43 -11.98 1.76 -0.12
C CYS A 43 -11.27 2.78 0.78
N SER A 44 -11.28 4.04 0.41
CA SER A 44 -10.53 5.11 1.09
C SER A 44 -11.40 6.34 1.33
N PRO A 45 -12.18 6.36 2.44
CA PRO A 45 -13.06 7.49 2.76
C PRO A 45 -12.31 8.80 2.93
N PHE A 46 -11.04 8.75 3.32
CA PHE A 46 -10.18 9.92 3.50
C PHE A 46 -9.44 10.34 2.22
N ARG A 47 -9.74 9.71 1.09
CA ARG A 47 -9.19 10.01 -0.24
C ARG A 47 -7.68 9.85 -0.33
N LYS A 48 -7.11 8.98 0.48
CA LYS A 48 -5.68 8.65 0.44
C LYS A 48 -5.46 7.34 -0.32
N MET A 49 -4.45 7.33 -1.16
CA MET A 49 -4.05 6.12 -1.89
C MET A 49 -2.95 5.36 -1.13
N PRO A 50 -2.88 4.04 -1.28
CA PRO A 50 -3.74 3.19 -2.10
C PRO A 50 -5.08 2.85 -1.43
N GLY A 51 -6.08 2.57 -2.26
CA GLY A 51 -7.26 1.83 -1.86
C GLY A 51 -7.16 0.40 -2.36
N PHE A 52 -7.83 -0.53 -1.69
CA PHE A 52 -7.76 -1.95 -2.03
C PHE A 52 -9.10 -2.62 -1.81
N SER A 53 -9.47 -3.51 -2.73
CA SER A 53 -10.65 -4.35 -2.56
C SER A 53 -10.36 -5.80 -2.90
N ASP A 54 -10.96 -6.69 -2.13
CA ASP A 54 -10.96 -8.12 -2.37
C ASP A 54 -12.39 -8.61 -2.11
N GLY A 55 -13.18 -8.71 -3.18
CA GLY A 55 -14.62 -8.92 -3.06
C GLY A 55 -15.27 -7.77 -2.28
N ASP A 56 -15.96 -8.10 -1.21
CA ASP A 56 -16.63 -7.12 -0.33
C ASP A 56 -15.69 -6.48 0.70
N PHE A 57 -14.49 -7.05 0.87
CA PHE A 57 -13.49 -6.47 1.77
C PHE A 57 -12.83 -5.27 1.12
N LYS A 58 -12.90 -4.13 1.77
CA LYS A 58 -12.33 -2.86 1.29
C LYS A 58 -11.54 -2.21 2.41
N ILE A 59 -10.34 -1.75 2.09
CA ILE A 59 -9.46 -1.09 3.04
C ILE A 59 -8.53 -0.13 2.32
N SER A 60 -8.06 0.87 3.02
CA SER A 60 -6.96 1.74 2.59
C SER A 60 -5.79 1.59 3.56
N ASP A 61 -4.73 2.30 3.28
CA ASP A 61 -3.46 2.26 3.98
C ASP A 61 -2.57 1.10 3.52
N SER A 62 -1.40 1.45 3.01
CA SER A 62 -0.48 0.46 2.44
C SER A 62 -0.03 -0.60 3.45
N SER A 63 0.21 -0.22 4.70
CA SER A 63 0.63 -1.15 5.76
C SER A 63 -0.50 -2.13 6.13
N ALA A 64 -1.74 -1.64 6.19
CA ALA A 64 -2.90 -2.50 6.42
C ALA A 64 -3.10 -3.49 5.27
N ILE A 65 -2.93 -3.02 4.03
CA ILE A 65 -3.09 -3.86 2.85
C ILE A 65 -2.04 -4.98 2.82
N VAL A 66 -0.76 -4.67 3.04
CA VAL A 66 0.29 -5.70 3.03
C VAL A 66 0.12 -6.68 4.20
N THR A 67 -0.37 -6.22 5.34
CA THR A 67 -0.69 -7.09 6.47
C THR A 67 -1.80 -8.08 6.11
N TYR A 68 -2.84 -7.60 5.44
CA TYR A 68 -3.93 -8.45 4.94
C TYR A 68 -3.41 -9.49 3.94
N LEU A 69 -2.60 -9.06 2.96
CA LEU A 69 -2.07 -9.96 1.94
C LEU A 69 -1.16 -11.03 2.52
N ASP A 70 -0.31 -10.68 3.48
CA ASP A 70 0.59 -11.64 4.11
C ASP A 70 -0.17 -12.69 4.92
N ALA A 71 -1.22 -12.28 5.61
CA ALA A 71 -2.05 -13.19 6.39
C ALA A 71 -2.91 -14.11 5.51
N LYS A 72 -3.49 -13.56 4.44
CA LYS A 72 -4.34 -14.34 3.52
C LYS A 72 -3.53 -15.30 2.65
N TYR A 73 -2.33 -14.89 2.26
CA TYR A 73 -1.41 -15.68 1.43
C TYR A 73 -0.09 -15.84 2.19
N PRO A 74 -0.02 -16.80 3.15
CA PRO A 74 1.11 -16.89 4.06
C PRO A 74 2.42 -17.33 3.42
N GLU A 75 2.37 -17.91 2.21
CA GLU A 75 3.57 -18.36 1.49
C GLU A 75 3.80 -17.56 0.20
N PRO A 76 5.00 -17.05 -0.07
CA PRO A 76 6.11 -16.94 0.89
C PRO A 76 5.82 -15.91 1.98
N ALA A 77 6.26 -16.20 3.21
CA ALA A 77 6.11 -15.25 4.31
C ALA A 77 7.06 -14.07 4.12
N LEU A 78 6.52 -12.86 4.05
CA LEU A 78 7.30 -11.62 3.91
C LEU A 78 7.34 -10.82 5.21
N ILE A 79 6.39 -11.05 6.10
CA ILE A 79 6.38 -10.47 7.45
C ILE A 79 6.71 -11.60 8.41
N PRO A 80 7.84 -11.53 9.15
CA PRO A 80 8.25 -12.60 10.03
C PRO A 80 7.31 -12.77 11.22
N ALA A 81 7.20 -14.02 11.70
CA ALA A 81 6.40 -14.36 12.88
C ALA A 81 7.14 -14.06 14.19
N ASP A 82 8.48 -14.08 14.18
CA ASP A 82 9.28 -13.76 15.36
C ASP A 82 8.96 -12.35 15.85
N PRO A 83 8.63 -12.17 17.14
CA PRO A 83 8.16 -10.87 17.63
C PRO A 83 9.13 -9.71 17.42
N ALA A 84 10.41 -9.92 17.63
CA ALA A 84 11.41 -8.86 17.46
C ALA A 84 11.59 -8.50 15.99
N ASP A 85 11.69 -9.51 15.11
CA ASP A 85 11.84 -9.29 13.67
C ASP A 85 10.59 -8.66 13.08
N ARG A 86 9.42 -9.09 13.52
CA ARG A 86 8.14 -8.50 13.10
C ARG A 86 8.06 -7.03 13.50
N ALA A 87 8.47 -6.69 14.71
CA ALA A 87 8.50 -5.30 15.18
C ALA A 87 9.44 -4.45 14.33
N ARG A 88 10.62 -4.97 13.99
CA ARG A 88 11.59 -4.27 13.12
C ARG A 88 11.05 -4.03 11.72
N VAL A 89 10.34 -5.00 11.15
CA VAL A 89 9.71 -4.84 9.84
C VAL A 89 8.70 -3.70 9.86
N VAL A 90 7.84 -3.64 10.87
CA VAL A 90 6.89 -2.55 11.03
C VAL A 90 7.61 -1.21 11.23
N TRP A 91 8.68 -1.20 12.02
CA TRP A 91 9.47 0.01 12.26
C TRP A 91 10.08 0.56 10.95
N PHE A 92 10.66 -0.30 10.13
CA PHE A 92 11.21 0.12 8.83
C PHE A 92 10.13 0.55 7.86
N ASP A 93 8.98 -0.11 7.85
CA ASP A 93 7.84 0.27 7.02
C ASP A 93 7.35 1.67 7.38
N GLU A 94 7.15 1.95 8.67
CA GLU A 94 6.72 3.26 9.13
C GLU A 94 7.78 4.33 8.90
N PHE A 95 9.06 4.00 9.08
CA PHE A 95 10.17 4.91 8.76
C PHE A 95 10.14 5.31 7.29
N ALA A 96 9.97 4.34 6.38
CA ALA A 96 9.89 4.61 4.95
C ALA A 96 8.65 5.43 4.61
N ASP A 97 7.50 5.09 5.18
CA ASP A 97 6.23 5.76 4.89
C ASP A 97 6.17 7.21 5.43
N THR A 98 6.89 7.51 6.50
CA THR A 98 6.84 8.83 7.14
C THR A 98 8.08 9.66 6.86
N ILE A 99 9.24 9.25 7.34
CA ILE A 99 10.46 10.08 7.30
C ILE A 99 11.05 10.13 5.89
N VAL A 100 11.27 8.97 5.26
CA VAL A 100 11.87 8.90 3.91
C VAL A 100 10.93 9.48 2.87
N THR A 101 9.64 9.14 2.92
CA THR A 101 8.65 9.63 1.97
C THR A 101 8.43 11.13 2.12
N ALA A 102 8.43 11.66 3.32
CA ALA A 102 8.31 13.11 3.54
C ALA A 102 9.51 13.86 2.93
N ALA A 103 10.74 13.37 3.13
CA ALA A 103 11.94 13.96 2.54
C ALA A 103 11.93 13.85 1.01
N GLY A 104 11.60 12.67 0.48
CA GLY A 104 11.49 12.45 -0.97
C GLY A 104 10.38 13.28 -1.61
N GLY A 105 9.25 13.38 -0.95
CA GLY A 105 8.13 14.20 -1.40
C GLY A 105 8.49 15.67 -1.47
N LYS A 106 9.23 16.17 -0.50
CA LYS A 106 9.73 17.54 -0.52
C LYS A 106 10.61 17.80 -1.75
N ILE A 107 11.55 16.92 -2.03
CA ILE A 107 12.40 17.03 -3.21
C ILE A 107 11.57 16.99 -4.49
N PHE A 108 10.65 16.06 -4.60
CA PHE A 108 9.79 15.87 -5.78
C PHE A 108 8.91 17.11 -6.05
N PHE A 109 8.19 17.57 -5.02
CA PHE A 109 7.24 18.69 -5.19
C PHE A 109 7.94 20.04 -5.27
N ASP A 110 9.07 20.25 -4.58
CA ASP A 110 9.80 21.51 -4.62
C ASP A 110 10.51 21.72 -5.98
N ARG A 111 10.76 20.65 -6.72
CA ARG A 111 11.45 20.71 -8.03
C ARG A 111 10.52 20.53 -9.23
N ALA A 112 9.30 20.13 -8.97
CA ALA A 112 8.28 20.00 -10.00
C ALA A 112 7.55 21.34 -10.14
#